data_051cc1a17a33f0f95e4307bd0fc84a19
#
_entry.id   051cc1a17a33f0f95e4307bd0fc84a19
#
_cell.length_a   1.000
_cell.length_b   1.000
_cell.length_c   1.000
_cell.angle_alpha   90.00
_cell.angle_beta   90.00
_cell.angle_gamma   90.00
#
_symmetry.space_group_name_H-M   'P 1'
#
loop_
_entity.id
_entity.type
_entity.pdbx_description
1 polymer ?
#
loop_
_entity_poly.entity_id
_entity_poly.type
_entity_poly.pdbx_seq_one_letter_code
_entity_poly.pdbx_strand_id
1 'polypeptide(L)'
;MTAKVSLEEKFRETGGKRPYVQRLFGRIARVYDPMNRLMSFGLDQRWRAFAARYLALSSDELGLDLGAGTADLSIAVIRNSGPGTRMIGMDITPEMLEVGRIKIARLGLEDRIDLQVGDAEHIDLPDNSVDGCCSAFTVRNLTDIRQGFREMLRVVRPGSRVVCLEISHPPGKMFGFLFYLYFYKLAPLFGTIIGKAFEEYNYLPNSLTTFPDAPTLKAIMEEVGWSDVRFYRLSGGIVAVHVGTKV
;
A
#
# COMPACT_ATOMS: atom_id res chain seq x y z
N MET A 1 30.56 18.98 0.29
CA MET A 1 29.43 18.45 -0.51
C MET A 1 29.53 16.94 -0.45
N THR A 2 28.79 16.31 0.47
CA THR A 2 28.68 14.84 0.54
C THR A 2 27.90 14.36 -0.68
N ALA A 3 28.49 13.50 -1.49
CA ALA A 3 27.82 12.87 -2.63
C ALA A 3 26.52 12.20 -2.15
N LYS A 4 25.37 12.48 -2.81
CA LYS A 4 24.14 11.78 -2.53
C LYS A 4 24.33 10.32 -2.92
N VAL A 5 24.38 9.44 -1.93
CA VAL A 5 24.40 7.99 -2.12
C VAL A 5 23.14 7.60 -2.91
N SER A 6 23.30 6.84 -3.98
CA SER A 6 22.17 6.39 -4.82
C SER A 6 21.29 5.39 -4.04
N LEU A 7 20.01 5.22 -4.46
CA LEU A 7 19.14 4.19 -3.85
C LEU A 7 19.70 2.78 -4.04
N GLU A 8 20.32 2.52 -5.18
CA GLU A 8 20.94 1.21 -5.46
C GLU A 8 22.10 0.91 -4.51
N GLU A 9 22.92 1.93 -4.17
CA GLU A 9 23.97 1.79 -3.16
C GLU A 9 23.36 1.49 -1.79
N LYS A 10 22.30 2.20 -1.38
CA LYS A 10 21.58 1.95 -0.12
C LYS A 10 20.99 0.54 -0.07
N PHE A 11 20.46 0.03 -1.17
CA PHE A 11 19.97 -1.35 -1.25
C PHE A 11 21.11 -2.35 -1.10
N ARG A 12 22.28 -2.12 -1.71
CA ARG A 12 23.47 -2.99 -1.54
C ARG A 12 23.95 -3.01 -0.09
N GLU A 13 24.05 -1.86 0.53
CA GLU A 13 24.50 -1.72 1.94
C GLU A 13 23.55 -2.41 2.92
N THR A 14 22.26 -2.50 2.62
CA THR A 14 21.24 -3.10 3.48
C THR A 14 20.93 -4.56 3.15
N GLY A 15 21.55 -5.13 2.12
CA GLY A 15 21.29 -6.50 1.68
C GLY A 15 20.08 -6.64 0.75
N GLY A 16 19.65 -5.55 0.09
CA GLY A 16 18.58 -5.52 -0.89
C GLY A 16 17.49 -4.49 -0.59
N LYS A 17 16.55 -4.33 -1.54
CA LYS A 17 15.42 -3.41 -1.43
C LYS A 17 14.52 -3.73 -0.23
N ARG A 18 14.18 -5.00 -0.03
CA ARG A 18 13.28 -5.46 1.04
C ARG A 18 13.81 -5.11 2.45
N PRO A 19 15.05 -5.47 2.87
CA PRO A 19 15.57 -5.07 4.18
C PRO A 19 15.69 -3.55 4.34
N TYR A 20 15.99 -2.83 3.27
CA TYR A 20 16.02 -1.37 3.30
C TYR A 20 14.63 -0.79 3.61
N VAL A 21 13.59 -1.24 2.89
CA VAL A 21 12.19 -0.82 3.08
C VAL A 21 11.73 -1.13 4.50
N GLN A 22 11.98 -2.33 5.00
CA GLN A 22 11.62 -2.74 6.36
C GLN A 22 12.24 -1.80 7.41
N ARG A 23 13.55 -1.53 7.34
CA ARG A 23 14.23 -0.60 8.26
C ARG A 23 13.68 0.81 8.18
N LEU A 24 13.40 1.28 6.95
CA LEU A 24 12.87 2.61 6.70
C LEU A 24 11.51 2.79 7.38
N PHE A 25 10.55 1.89 7.12
CA PHE A 25 9.22 1.97 7.71
C PHE A 25 9.22 1.70 9.22
N GLY A 26 10.11 0.83 9.72
CA GLY A 26 10.28 0.62 11.16
C GLY A 26 10.66 1.90 11.90
N ARG A 27 11.56 2.72 11.35
CA ARG A 27 11.98 4.00 11.96
C ARG A 27 10.85 5.03 12.03
N ILE A 28 9.98 5.08 11.04
CA ILE A 28 8.91 6.10 10.96
C ILE A 28 7.56 5.61 11.46
N ALA A 29 7.43 4.36 11.92
CA ALA A 29 6.16 3.73 12.25
C ALA A 29 5.25 4.61 13.13
N ARG A 30 5.79 5.23 14.19
CA ARG A 30 5.03 6.06 15.13
C ARG A 30 4.53 7.38 14.56
N VAL A 31 5.20 7.91 13.55
CA VAL A 31 4.86 9.20 12.91
C VAL A 31 4.22 9.02 11.54
N TYR A 32 4.11 7.77 11.06
CA TYR A 32 3.65 7.44 9.72
C TYR A 32 2.25 7.98 9.41
N ASP A 33 1.27 7.70 10.27
CA ASP A 33 -0.11 8.12 10.06
C ASP A 33 -0.28 9.65 10.10
N PRO A 34 0.23 10.38 11.13
CA PRO A 34 0.18 11.83 11.15
C PRO A 34 0.81 12.48 9.91
N MET A 35 1.94 11.93 9.46
CA MET A 35 2.64 12.44 8.29
C MET A 35 1.89 12.19 6.99
N ASN A 36 1.33 10.99 6.80
CA ASN A 36 0.51 10.71 5.63
C ASN A 36 -0.72 11.61 5.57
N ARG A 37 -1.39 11.85 6.70
CA ARG A 37 -2.52 12.79 6.78
C ARG A 37 -2.12 14.20 6.44
N LEU A 38 -0.99 14.67 6.96
CA LEU A 38 -0.47 16.00 6.65
C LEU A 38 -0.15 16.13 5.18
N MET A 39 0.63 15.19 4.62
CA MET A 39 1.07 15.21 3.22
C MET A 39 -0.07 15.02 2.22
N SER A 40 -1.10 14.28 2.58
CA SER A 40 -2.29 14.08 1.75
C SER A 40 -3.41 15.10 2.02
N PHE A 41 -3.23 16.03 2.95
CA PHE A 41 -4.31 16.90 3.46
C PHE A 41 -5.54 16.10 3.93
N GLY A 42 -5.31 14.91 4.51
CA GLY A 42 -6.36 13.98 4.97
C GLY A 42 -7.07 13.21 3.87
N LEU A 43 -6.69 13.38 2.60
CA LEU A 43 -7.30 12.67 1.48
C LEU A 43 -6.99 11.17 1.48
N ASP A 44 -5.91 10.74 2.12
CA ASP A 44 -5.52 9.34 2.24
C ASP A 44 -6.63 8.45 2.83
N GLN A 45 -7.41 8.98 3.79
CA GLN A 45 -8.55 8.26 4.36
C GLN A 45 -9.71 8.10 3.35
N ARG A 46 -9.96 9.13 2.53
CA ARG A 46 -10.97 9.06 1.46
C ARG A 46 -10.57 8.07 0.36
N TRP A 47 -9.28 8.02 0.02
CA TRP A 47 -8.77 7.07 -0.97
C TRP A 47 -8.89 5.63 -0.47
N ARG A 48 -8.56 5.37 0.82
CA ARG A 48 -8.74 4.04 1.43
C ARG A 48 -10.21 3.65 1.53
N ALA A 49 -11.09 4.56 1.92
CA ALA A 49 -12.53 4.30 1.94
C ALA A 49 -13.09 3.99 0.53
N PHE A 50 -12.57 4.66 -0.51
CA PHE A 50 -12.92 4.35 -1.89
C PHE A 50 -12.43 2.94 -2.27
N ALA A 51 -11.19 2.59 -2.01
CA ALA A 51 -10.63 1.26 -2.27
C ALA A 51 -11.41 0.16 -1.53
N ALA A 52 -11.72 0.37 -0.25
CA ALA A 52 -12.48 -0.56 0.57
C ALA A 52 -13.87 -0.89 -0.02
N ARG A 53 -14.57 0.10 -0.59
CA ARG A 53 -15.87 -0.13 -1.25
C ARG A 53 -15.75 -1.02 -2.49
N TYR A 54 -14.62 -0.99 -3.19
CA TYR A 54 -14.41 -1.84 -4.38
C TYR A 54 -14.00 -3.26 -4.01
N LEU A 55 -13.41 -3.49 -2.84
CA LEU A 55 -13.17 -4.84 -2.33
C LEU A 55 -14.49 -5.56 -2.07
N ALA A 56 -15.49 -4.83 -1.55
CA ALA A 56 -16.90 -5.25 -1.44
C ALA A 56 -17.09 -6.62 -0.76
N LEU A 57 -16.43 -6.84 0.39
CA LEU A 57 -16.61 -8.06 1.17
C LEU A 57 -18.01 -8.10 1.79
N SER A 58 -18.65 -9.25 1.65
CA SER A 58 -19.94 -9.57 2.24
C SER A 58 -19.80 -9.93 3.72
N SER A 59 -20.94 -10.25 4.38
CA SER A 59 -20.93 -10.75 5.75
C SER A 59 -20.15 -12.07 5.86
N ASP A 60 -19.43 -12.22 6.97
CA ASP A 60 -18.67 -13.44 7.34
C ASP A 60 -17.50 -13.80 6.40
N GLU A 61 -17.18 -12.95 5.42
CA GLU A 61 -16.06 -13.14 4.50
C GLU A 61 -14.72 -12.76 5.16
N LEU A 62 -13.65 -13.38 4.67
CA LEU A 62 -12.27 -13.16 5.07
C LEU A 62 -11.51 -12.39 4.01
N GLY A 63 -11.01 -11.19 4.32
CA GLY A 63 -10.13 -10.41 3.46
C GLY A 63 -8.67 -10.48 3.88
N LEU A 64 -7.79 -10.17 2.93
CA LEU A 64 -6.35 -10.02 3.14
C LEU A 64 -5.91 -8.61 2.77
N ASP A 65 -5.18 -7.94 3.66
CA ASP A 65 -4.55 -6.64 3.42
C ASP A 65 -3.03 -6.81 3.39
N LEU A 66 -2.42 -6.68 2.22
CA LEU A 66 -0.98 -6.85 2.03
C LEU A 66 -0.22 -5.53 2.11
N GLY A 67 0.80 -5.51 2.99
CA GLY A 67 1.45 -4.30 3.42
C GLY A 67 0.52 -3.46 4.28
N ALA A 68 -0.15 -4.13 5.23
CA ALA A 68 -1.17 -3.53 6.09
C ALA A 68 -0.65 -2.35 6.91
N GLY A 69 0.65 -2.32 7.20
CA GLY A 69 1.30 -1.27 7.96
C GLY A 69 0.61 -1.03 9.30
N THR A 70 0.04 0.16 9.46
CA THR A 70 -0.72 0.56 10.65
C THR A 70 -2.21 0.20 10.60
N ALA A 71 -2.63 -0.68 9.68
CA ALA A 71 -3.98 -1.21 9.49
C ALA A 71 -5.06 -0.21 9.02
N ASP A 72 -4.69 0.94 8.49
CA ASP A 72 -5.69 1.94 8.06
C ASP A 72 -6.62 1.41 6.94
N LEU A 73 -6.11 0.60 5.99
CA LEU A 73 -6.94 0.01 4.94
C LEU A 73 -7.81 -1.13 5.49
N SER A 74 -7.26 -2.03 6.31
CA SER A 74 -8.03 -3.08 7.00
C SER A 74 -9.21 -2.50 7.78
N ILE A 75 -8.97 -1.42 8.56
CA ILE A 75 -10.02 -0.71 9.30
C ILE A 75 -11.07 -0.11 8.35
N ALA A 76 -10.62 0.46 7.22
CA ALA A 76 -11.54 1.02 6.21
C ALA A 76 -12.40 -0.08 5.58
N VAL A 77 -11.84 -1.27 5.31
CA VAL A 77 -12.59 -2.42 4.79
C VAL A 77 -13.64 -2.87 5.81
N ILE A 78 -13.27 -3.11 7.07
CA ILE A 78 -14.20 -3.52 8.12
C ILE A 78 -15.38 -2.54 8.28
N ARG A 79 -15.13 -1.24 8.16
CA ARG A 79 -16.19 -0.21 8.23
C ARG A 79 -17.12 -0.17 7.03
N ASN A 80 -16.71 -0.72 5.89
CA ASN A 80 -17.48 -0.76 4.65
C ASN A 80 -18.02 -2.15 4.30
N SER A 81 -17.77 -3.16 5.14
CA SER A 81 -18.17 -4.56 4.93
C SER A 81 -19.33 -4.96 5.87
N GLY A 82 -19.93 -6.10 5.59
CA GLY A 82 -21.00 -6.67 6.40
C GLY A 82 -20.56 -7.10 7.79
N PRO A 83 -21.50 -7.47 8.67
CA PRO A 83 -21.20 -8.05 9.98
C PRO A 83 -20.43 -9.37 9.80
N GLY A 84 -19.63 -9.73 10.81
CA GLY A 84 -18.84 -10.97 10.78
C GLY A 84 -17.61 -10.95 9.85
N THR A 85 -17.47 -9.99 8.92
CA THR A 85 -16.28 -9.86 8.06
C THR A 85 -15.02 -9.72 8.90
N ARG A 86 -13.97 -10.44 8.51
CA ARG A 86 -12.65 -10.42 9.15
C ARG A 86 -11.56 -10.07 8.16
N MET A 87 -10.46 -9.53 8.66
CA MET A 87 -9.27 -9.19 7.87
C MET A 87 -8.03 -9.81 8.48
N ILE A 88 -7.18 -10.39 7.62
CA ILE A 88 -5.78 -10.65 7.94
C ILE A 88 -4.99 -9.48 7.36
N GLY A 89 -4.28 -8.75 8.21
CA GLY A 89 -3.33 -7.71 7.78
C GLY A 89 -1.91 -8.24 7.86
N MET A 90 -1.20 -8.25 6.72
CA MET A 90 0.15 -8.80 6.64
C MET A 90 1.14 -7.71 6.25
N ASP A 91 2.24 -7.56 7.01
CA ASP A 91 3.32 -6.62 6.71
C ASP A 91 4.69 -7.19 7.11
N ILE A 92 5.73 -6.82 6.39
CA ILE A 92 7.11 -7.24 6.71
C ILE A 92 7.71 -6.48 7.90
N THR A 93 7.06 -5.40 8.37
CA THR A 93 7.58 -4.45 9.37
C THR A 93 6.85 -4.60 10.69
N PRO A 94 7.41 -5.32 11.69
CA PRO A 94 6.76 -5.54 12.98
C PRO A 94 6.38 -4.26 13.72
N GLU A 95 7.20 -3.21 13.60
CA GLU A 95 6.97 -1.91 14.26
C GLU A 95 5.72 -1.20 13.72
N MET A 96 5.42 -1.38 12.43
CA MET A 96 4.18 -0.86 11.82
C MET A 96 2.97 -1.61 12.35
N LEU A 97 3.06 -2.94 12.40
CA LEU A 97 1.99 -3.79 12.94
C LEU A 97 1.69 -3.50 14.40
N GLU A 98 2.70 -3.18 15.21
CA GLU A 98 2.51 -2.82 16.62
C GLU A 98 1.68 -1.53 16.76
N VAL A 99 1.97 -0.51 15.96
CA VAL A 99 1.12 0.70 15.90
C VAL A 99 -0.30 0.35 15.45
N GLY A 100 -0.42 -0.56 14.48
CA GLY A 100 -1.70 -1.10 14.01
C GLY A 100 -2.50 -1.78 15.13
N ARG A 101 -1.87 -2.68 15.91
CA ARG A 101 -2.52 -3.39 17.04
C ARG A 101 -3.06 -2.41 18.08
N ILE A 102 -2.27 -1.41 18.45
CA ILE A 102 -2.72 -0.36 19.39
C ILE A 102 -3.96 0.38 18.82
N LYS A 103 -3.98 0.65 17.52
CA LYS A 103 -5.09 1.33 16.86
C LYS A 103 -6.35 0.44 16.82
N ILE A 104 -6.21 -0.82 16.46
CA ILE A 104 -7.27 -1.83 16.41
C ILE A 104 -7.91 -1.98 17.79
N ALA A 105 -7.11 -2.14 18.85
CA ALA A 105 -7.56 -2.25 20.22
C ALA A 105 -8.36 -1.01 20.68
N ARG A 106 -7.88 0.19 20.35
CA ARG A 106 -8.63 1.43 20.66
C ARG A 106 -9.99 1.53 19.96
N LEU A 107 -10.18 0.80 18.87
CA LEU A 107 -11.42 0.76 18.10
C LEU A 107 -12.30 -0.43 18.43
N GLY A 108 -11.85 -1.36 19.29
CA GLY A 108 -12.57 -2.60 19.62
C GLY A 108 -12.73 -3.52 18.42
N LEU A 109 -11.68 -3.65 17.59
CA LEU A 109 -11.68 -4.43 16.36
C LEU A 109 -10.77 -5.67 16.40
N GLU A 110 -10.29 -6.08 17.59
CA GLU A 110 -9.35 -7.19 17.78
C GLU A 110 -9.92 -8.52 17.30
N ASP A 111 -11.21 -8.73 17.44
CA ASP A 111 -11.89 -9.94 16.97
C ASP A 111 -12.10 -9.96 15.45
N ARG A 112 -11.87 -8.84 14.77
CA ARG A 112 -12.14 -8.68 13.34
C ARG A 112 -10.90 -8.46 12.48
N ILE A 113 -9.79 -8.02 13.06
CA ILE A 113 -8.53 -7.73 12.33
C ILE A 113 -7.38 -8.42 13.05
N ASP A 114 -6.77 -9.40 12.38
CA ASP A 114 -5.56 -10.07 12.84
C ASP A 114 -4.36 -9.54 12.06
N LEU A 115 -3.30 -9.10 12.76
CA LEU A 115 -2.08 -8.56 12.18
C LEU A 115 -0.92 -9.54 12.31
N GLN A 116 -0.35 -9.94 11.18
CA GLN A 116 0.71 -10.94 11.08
C GLN A 116 1.94 -10.38 10.35
N VAL A 117 3.14 -10.81 10.78
CA VAL A 117 4.36 -10.55 10.02
C VAL A 117 4.38 -11.49 8.82
N GLY A 118 4.56 -10.94 7.62
CA GLY A 118 4.59 -11.74 6.40
C GLY A 118 5.08 -10.96 5.19
N ASP A 119 5.40 -11.68 4.15
CA ASP A 119 5.93 -11.18 2.89
C ASP A 119 4.88 -11.22 1.79
N ALA A 120 4.59 -10.09 1.16
CA ALA A 120 3.64 -10.00 0.05
C ALA A 120 4.10 -10.74 -1.22
N GLU A 121 5.39 -11.04 -1.35
CA GLU A 121 5.95 -11.83 -2.46
C GLU A 121 5.99 -13.35 -2.15
N HIS A 122 5.67 -13.75 -0.88
CA HIS A 122 5.60 -15.16 -0.41
C HIS A 122 4.57 -15.25 0.72
N ILE A 123 3.30 -15.34 0.36
CA ILE A 123 2.20 -15.33 1.33
C ILE A 123 2.04 -16.71 1.96
N ASP A 124 2.16 -16.79 3.29
CA ASP A 124 1.95 -18.05 4.05
C ASP A 124 0.45 -18.29 4.31
N LEU A 125 -0.30 -18.41 3.23
CA LEU A 125 -1.71 -18.81 3.22
C LEU A 125 -1.95 -19.81 2.10
N PRO A 126 -2.91 -20.76 2.28
CA PRO A 126 -3.29 -21.71 1.24
C PRO A 126 -3.86 -21.02 -0.01
N ASP A 127 -3.83 -21.71 -1.13
CA ASP A 127 -4.52 -21.31 -2.34
C ASP A 127 -6.03 -21.17 -2.07
N ASN A 128 -6.67 -20.16 -2.67
CA ASN A 128 -8.11 -19.94 -2.59
C ASN A 128 -8.64 -19.87 -1.14
N SER A 129 -7.90 -19.25 -0.24
CA SER A 129 -8.23 -19.21 1.19
C SER A 129 -8.93 -17.93 1.63
N VAL A 130 -8.86 -16.84 0.83
CA VAL A 130 -9.46 -15.54 1.17
C VAL A 130 -10.49 -15.09 0.13
N ASP A 131 -11.49 -14.32 0.57
CA ASP A 131 -12.62 -13.86 -0.23
C ASP A 131 -12.34 -12.50 -0.92
N GLY A 132 -11.16 -11.94 -0.70
CA GLY A 132 -10.68 -10.74 -1.36
C GLY A 132 -9.33 -10.31 -0.83
N CYS A 133 -8.57 -9.59 -1.65
CA CYS A 133 -7.26 -9.08 -1.27
C CYS A 133 -7.17 -7.59 -1.59
N CYS A 134 -6.59 -6.82 -0.68
CA CYS A 134 -6.30 -5.41 -0.91
C CYS A 134 -4.88 -5.05 -0.53
N SER A 135 -4.43 -3.90 -1.03
CA SER A 135 -3.14 -3.32 -0.70
C SER A 135 -3.18 -1.81 -0.89
N ALA A 136 -2.56 -1.05 0.00
CA ALA A 136 -2.46 0.40 -0.15
C ALA A 136 -1.04 0.91 0.08
N PHE A 137 -0.48 1.56 -0.94
CA PHE A 137 0.84 2.19 -0.90
C PHE A 137 2.01 1.24 -0.63
N THR A 138 1.86 -0.04 -1.01
CA THR A 138 2.80 -1.12 -0.76
C THR A 138 3.44 -1.65 -2.04
N VAL A 139 2.67 -1.81 -3.12
CA VAL A 139 3.11 -2.52 -4.34
C VAL A 139 4.36 -1.89 -4.96
N ARG A 140 4.53 -0.57 -4.89
CA ARG A 140 5.76 0.12 -5.34
C ARG A 140 7.02 -0.27 -4.55
N ASN A 141 6.84 -0.82 -3.34
CA ASN A 141 7.93 -1.22 -2.45
C ASN A 141 8.36 -2.67 -2.67
N LEU A 142 7.59 -3.48 -3.38
CA LEU A 142 7.92 -4.87 -3.71
C LEU A 142 9.18 -4.93 -4.58
N THR A 143 9.92 -6.01 -4.46
CA THR A 143 11.06 -6.30 -5.31
C THR A 143 10.60 -6.76 -6.68
N ASP A 144 9.63 -7.66 -6.72
CA ASP A 144 8.93 -8.11 -7.93
C ASP A 144 7.40 -7.88 -7.80
N ILE A 145 6.92 -6.85 -8.51
CA ILE A 145 5.49 -6.49 -8.54
C ILE A 145 4.65 -7.65 -9.11
N ARG A 146 5.15 -8.34 -10.13
CA ARG A 146 4.45 -9.49 -10.74
C ARG A 146 4.31 -10.63 -9.76
N GLN A 147 5.35 -10.91 -8.98
CA GLN A 147 5.33 -11.95 -7.96
C GLN A 147 4.31 -11.62 -6.88
N GLY A 148 4.28 -10.38 -6.38
CA GLY A 148 3.26 -9.96 -5.43
C GLY A 148 1.84 -10.16 -5.96
N PHE A 149 1.56 -9.77 -7.21
CA PHE A 149 0.23 -9.99 -7.81
C PHE A 149 -0.08 -11.47 -8.09
N ARG A 150 0.93 -12.34 -8.38
CA ARG A 150 0.73 -13.79 -8.48
C ARG A 150 0.34 -14.40 -7.14
N GLU A 151 0.98 -13.99 -6.06
CA GLU A 151 0.65 -14.45 -4.72
C GLU A 151 -0.75 -13.99 -4.29
N MET A 152 -1.11 -12.73 -4.55
CA MET A 152 -2.49 -12.24 -4.35
C MET A 152 -3.48 -13.12 -5.14
N LEU A 153 -3.19 -13.41 -6.42
CA LEU A 153 -4.05 -14.24 -7.27
C LEU A 153 -4.17 -15.66 -6.73
N ARG A 154 -3.08 -16.23 -6.23
CA ARG A 154 -3.03 -17.58 -5.69
C ARG A 154 -3.98 -17.74 -4.49
N VAL A 155 -3.89 -16.83 -3.53
CA VAL A 155 -4.60 -16.95 -2.25
C VAL A 155 -6.08 -16.55 -2.33
N VAL A 156 -6.45 -15.70 -3.28
CA VAL A 156 -7.83 -15.25 -3.47
C VAL A 156 -8.68 -16.35 -4.12
N ARG A 157 -9.93 -16.53 -3.69
CA ARG A 157 -10.89 -17.48 -4.29
C ARG A 157 -11.33 -17.04 -5.68
N PRO A 158 -11.68 -17.99 -6.58
CA PRO A 158 -12.33 -17.64 -7.85
C PRO A 158 -13.59 -16.79 -7.64
N GLY A 159 -13.83 -15.82 -8.50
CA GLY A 159 -14.90 -14.83 -8.39
C GLY A 159 -14.60 -13.64 -7.49
N SER A 160 -13.56 -13.72 -6.68
CA SER A 160 -13.18 -12.67 -5.73
C SER A 160 -12.29 -11.59 -6.34
N ARG A 161 -12.16 -10.46 -5.63
CA ARG A 161 -11.48 -9.27 -6.12
C ARG A 161 -10.13 -9.01 -5.47
N VAL A 162 -9.25 -8.38 -6.25
CA VAL A 162 -8.10 -7.64 -5.73
C VAL A 162 -8.34 -6.15 -5.88
N VAL A 163 -7.92 -5.37 -4.88
CA VAL A 163 -7.95 -3.91 -4.92
C VAL A 163 -6.58 -3.36 -4.54
N CYS A 164 -5.93 -2.63 -5.45
CA CYS A 164 -4.63 -2.00 -5.24
C CYS A 164 -4.77 -0.47 -5.31
N LEU A 165 -4.55 0.21 -4.19
CA LEU A 165 -4.45 1.66 -4.09
C LEU A 165 -2.98 2.08 -4.09
N GLU A 166 -2.55 2.85 -5.08
CA GLU A 166 -1.16 3.30 -5.18
C GLU A 166 -1.05 4.75 -5.66
N ILE A 167 0.10 5.35 -5.31
CA ILE A 167 0.50 6.63 -5.93
C ILE A 167 0.75 6.37 -7.40
N SER A 168 0.29 7.29 -8.24
CA SER A 168 0.37 7.17 -9.69
C SER A 168 0.92 8.45 -10.31
N HIS A 169 1.07 8.43 -11.62
CA HIS A 169 1.52 9.56 -12.41
C HIS A 169 0.30 10.33 -12.95
N PRO A 170 0.09 11.61 -12.51
CA PRO A 170 -1.02 12.41 -13.03
C PRO A 170 -0.91 12.57 -14.54
N PRO A 171 -2.01 12.41 -15.29
CA PRO A 171 -2.03 12.69 -16.73
C PRO A 171 -1.93 14.21 -16.98
N GLY A 172 -1.23 14.57 -18.04
CA GLY A 172 -1.12 15.97 -18.49
C GLY A 172 0.06 16.74 -17.87
N LYS A 173 0.63 17.60 -18.71
CA LYS A 173 1.90 18.31 -18.40
C LYS A 173 1.78 19.29 -17.24
N MET A 174 0.69 20.04 -17.14
CA MET A 174 0.52 21.07 -16.10
C MET A 174 0.31 20.43 -14.71
N PHE A 175 -0.57 19.44 -14.62
CA PHE A 175 -0.85 18.77 -13.35
C PHE A 175 0.33 17.91 -12.90
N GLY A 176 1.01 17.26 -13.84
CA GLY A 176 2.26 16.54 -13.60
C GLY A 176 3.37 17.45 -13.06
N PHE A 177 3.49 18.69 -13.58
CA PHE A 177 4.47 19.66 -13.06
C PHE A 177 4.16 20.09 -11.62
N LEU A 178 2.90 20.39 -11.30
CA LEU A 178 2.48 20.75 -9.93
C LEU A 178 2.69 19.59 -8.95
N PHE A 179 2.38 18.38 -9.38
CA PHE A 179 2.64 17.17 -8.61
C PHE A 179 4.15 16.96 -8.37
N TYR A 180 4.97 17.14 -9.42
CA TYR A 180 6.42 17.07 -9.31
C TYR A 180 6.95 18.09 -8.30
N LEU A 181 6.52 19.35 -8.41
CA LEU A 181 6.93 20.41 -7.49
C LEU A 181 6.56 20.08 -6.03
N TYR A 182 5.34 19.62 -5.81
CA TYR A 182 4.89 19.20 -4.48
C TYR A 182 5.70 18.02 -3.97
N PHE A 183 5.77 16.94 -4.73
CA PHE A 183 6.30 15.66 -4.28
C PHE A 183 7.82 15.64 -4.13
N TYR A 184 8.53 16.34 -5.02
CA TYR A 184 10.01 16.37 -5.02
C TYR A 184 10.61 17.57 -4.30
N LYS A 185 9.84 18.63 -4.05
CA LYS A 185 10.36 19.84 -3.40
C LYS A 185 9.72 20.11 -2.03
N LEU A 186 8.40 19.99 -1.91
CA LEU A 186 7.69 20.32 -0.68
C LEU A 186 7.59 19.14 0.29
N ALA A 187 7.28 17.94 -0.16
CA ALA A 187 7.12 16.77 0.70
C ALA A 187 8.40 16.46 1.52
N PRO A 188 9.63 16.47 0.96
CA PRO A 188 10.85 16.30 1.74
C PRO A 188 11.07 17.38 2.81
N LEU A 189 10.58 18.63 2.56
CA LEU A 189 10.70 19.72 3.52
C LEU A 189 9.85 19.47 4.78
N PHE A 190 8.66 18.89 4.63
CA PHE A 190 7.85 18.48 5.78
C PHE A 190 8.52 17.39 6.61
N GLY A 191 9.21 16.44 5.98
CA GLY A 191 9.98 15.40 6.66
C GLY A 191 11.10 15.95 7.54
N THR A 192 11.76 17.03 7.12
CA THR A 192 12.82 17.69 7.91
C THR A 192 12.29 18.44 9.11
N ILE A 193 11.12 19.08 9.00
CA ILE A 193 10.54 19.92 10.06
C ILE A 193 9.95 19.07 11.19
N ILE A 194 9.32 17.93 10.87
CA ILE A 194 8.48 17.19 11.82
C ILE A 194 9.20 15.98 12.45
N GLY A 195 10.21 15.38 11.82
CA GLY A 195 10.68 14.11 12.30
C GLY A 195 12.18 13.82 12.26
N LYS A 196 13.06 14.72 11.82
CA LYS A 196 14.45 14.37 11.47
C LYS A 196 14.55 13.18 10.49
N ALA A 197 13.47 12.88 9.77
CA ALA A 197 13.28 11.73 8.90
C ALA A 197 13.49 12.09 7.42
N PHE A 198 14.48 12.94 7.13
CA PHE A 198 14.76 13.44 5.78
C PHE A 198 15.05 12.30 4.77
N GLU A 199 15.74 11.26 5.21
CA GLU A 199 16.08 10.15 4.33
C GLU A 199 14.86 9.32 3.95
N GLU A 200 13.98 9.06 4.89
CA GLU A 200 12.78 8.27 4.73
C GLU A 200 11.77 8.97 3.79
N TYR A 201 11.66 10.29 3.89
CA TYR A 201 10.77 11.06 3.00
C TYR A 201 11.35 11.32 1.60
N ASN A 202 12.67 11.23 1.42
CA ASN A 202 13.27 11.21 0.09
C ASN A 202 13.07 9.87 -0.64
N TYR A 203 12.80 8.79 0.10
CA TYR A 203 12.49 7.49 -0.52
C TYR A 203 11.19 7.54 -1.33
N LEU A 204 10.19 8.25 -0.84
CA LEU A 204 8.85 8.32 -1.47
C LEU A 204 8.89 8.83 -2.93
N PRO A 205 9.49 10.00 -3.25
CA PRO A 205 9.66 10.42 -4.64
C PRO A 205 10.49 9.45 -5.49
N ASN A 206 11.55 8.89 -4.90
CA ASN A 206 12.45 8.00 -5.61
C ASN A 206 11.79 6.64 -5.94
N SER A 207 10.98 6.09 -5.04
CA SER A 207 10.22 4.85 -5.30
C SER A 207 9.20 5.01 -6.41
N LEU A 208 8.70 6.23 -6.63
CA LEU A 208 7.74 6.54 -7.68
C LEU A 208 8.40 6.65 -9.07
N THR A 209 9.68 7.02 -9.14
CA THR A 209 10.38 7.24 -10.42
C THR A 209 10.39 6.00 -11.31
N THR A 210 10.50 4.82 -10.72
CA THR A 210 10.54 3.52 -11.42
C THR A 210 9.22 2.76 -11.36
N PHE A 211 8.22 3.28 -10.62
CA PHE A 211 6.93 2.63 -10.50
C PHE A 211 6.07 2.87 -11.75
N PRO A 212 5.38 1.83 -12.27
CA PRO A 212 4.54 1.95 -13.46
C PRO A 212 3.39 2.95 -13.26
N ASP A 213 2.99 3.61 -14.33
CA ASP A 213 1.76 4.39 -14.35
C ASP A 213 0.51 3.49 -14.30
N ALA A 214 -0.68 4.09 -14.12
CA ALA A 214 -1.89 3.30 -13.92
C ALA A 214 -2.25 2.39 -15.12
N PRO A 215 -2.12 2.79 -16.40
CA PRO A 215 -2.31 1.87 -17.52
C PRO A 215 -1.33 0.70 -17.52
N THR A 216 -0.05 0.96 -17.23
CA THR A 216 0.98 -0.07 -17.21
C THR A 216 0.78 -1.04 -16.04
N LEU A 217 0.38 -0.55 -14.85
CA LEU A 217 0.07 -1.41 -13.71
C LEU A 217 -1.14 -2.31 -14.00
N LYS A 218 -2.18 -1.77 -14.67
CA LYS A 218 -3.31 -2.57 -15.18
C LYS A 218 -2.82 -3.70 -16.09
N ALA A 219 -1.97 -3.40 -17.06
CA ALA A 219 -1.44 -4.41 -17.98
C ALA A 219 -0.64 -5.49 -17.24
N ILE A 220 0.17 -5.11 -16.24
CA ILE A 220 0.90 -6.07 -15.38
C ILE A 220 -0.07 -7.00 -14.64
N MET A 221 -1.17 -6.48 -14.10
CA MET A 221 -2.18 -7.30 -13.43
C MET A 221 -2.84 -8.29 -14.40
N GLU A 222 -3.21 -7.83 -15.62
CA GLU A 222 -3.79 -8.69 -16.66
C GLU A 222 -2.81 -9.77 -17.12
N GLU A 223 -1.54 -9.44 -17.31
CA GLU A 223 -0.46 -10.36 -17.67
C GLU A 223 -0.24 -11.47 -16.62
N VAL A 224 -0.47 -11.15 -15.33
CA VAL A 224 -0.39 -12.11 -14.22
C VAL A 224 -1.60 -13.05 -14.17
N GLY A 225 -2.73 -12.68 -14.78
CA GLY A 225 -3.95 -13.50 -14.84
C GLY A 225 -5.18 -12.90 -14.17
N TRP A 226 -5.11 -11.64 -13.70
CA TRP A 226 -6.31 -10.95 -13.23
C TRP A 226 -7.20 -10.55 -14.40
N SER A 227 -8.50 -10.79 -14.28
CA SER A 227 -9.52 -10.47 -15.28
C SER A 227 -10.28 -9.20 -14.91
N ASP A 228 -10.97 -8.59 -15.89
CA ASP A 228 -11.77 -7.36 -15.73
C ASP A 228 -11.02 -6.23 -15.01
N VAL A 229 -9.72 -6.09 -15.25
CA VAL A 229 -8.91 -5.09 -14.57
C VAL A 229 -9.31 -3.69 -15.00
N ARG A 230 -9.74 -2.89 -14.03
CA ARG A 230 -10.11 -1.47 -14.20
C ARG A 230 -9.29 -0.63 -13.25
N PHE A 231 -9.10 0.64 -13.57
CA PHE A 231 -8.51 1.58 -12.63
C PHE A 231 -9.26 2.91 -12.59
N TYR A 232 -9.22 3.53 -11.43
CA TYR A 232 -9.87 4.81 -11.14
C TYR A 232 -8.83 5.79 -10.64
N ARG A 233 -8.64 6.89 -11.37
CA ARG A 233 -7.77 7.98 -10.94
C ARG A 233 -8.48 8.87 -9.93
N LEU A 234 -7.83 9.12 -8.80
CA LEU A 234 -8.33 10.01 -7.75
C LEU A 234 -7.42 11.21 -7.62
N SER A 235 -7.97 12.33 -7.13
CA SER A 235 -7.23 13.58 -6.90
C SER A 235 -6.39 14.01 -8.11
N GLY A 236 -7.01 14.04 -9.30
CA GLY A 236 -6.32 14.44 -10.53
C GLY A 236 -5.30 13.40 -11.05
N GLY A 237 -5.31 12.18 -10.51
CA GLY A 237 -4.40 11.11 -10.92
C GLY A 237 -3.15 10.99 -10.04
N ILE A 238 -3.09 11.70 -8.91
CA ILE A 238 -2.01 11.54 -7.90
C ILE A 238 -2.01 10.11 -7.36
N VAL A 239 -3.19 9.52 -7.20
CA VAL A 239 -3.34 8.11 -6.85
C VAL A 239 -4.27 7.41 -7.82
N ALA A 240 -4.12 6.10 -7.95
CA ALA A 240 -5.01 5.24 -8.70
C ALA A 240 -5.42 4.02 -7.85
N VAL A 241 -6.68 3.63 -7.98
CA VAL A 241 -7.23 2.39 -7.42
C VAL A 241 -7.44 1.42 -8.58
N HIS A 242 -6.73 0.31 -8.57
CA HIS A 242 -6.91 -0.79 -9.52
C HIS A 242 -7.77 -1.86 -8.90
N VAL A 243 -8.65 -2.45 -9.69
CA VAL A 243 -9.55 -3.53 -9.29
C VAL A 243 -9.49 -4.60 -10.36
N GLY A 244 -9.25 -5.85 -9.95
CA GLY A 244 -9.27 -7.01 -10.81
C GLY A 244 -10.07 -8.14 -10.17
N THR A 245 -10.50 -9.11 -10.95
CA THR A 245 -11.25 -10.28 -10.50
C THR A 245 -10.49 -11.56 -10.88
N LYS A 246 -10.45 -12.54 -9.97
CA LYS A 246 -9.97 -13.88 -10.29
C LYS A 246 -11.09 -14.68 -10.96
N VAL A 247 -10.81 -15.30 -12.09
CA VAL A 247 -11.72 -16.24 -12.78
C VAL A 247 -11.41 -17.65 -12.38
#